data_c1a95b0c627f1e441bee8cd8a0950aa9
#
_entry.id   c1a95b0c627f1e441bee8cd8a0950aa9
#
_cell.length_a   1.000
_cell.length_b   1.000
_cell.length_c   1.000
_cell.angle_alpha   90.00
_cell.angle_beta   90.00
_cell.angle_gamma   90.00
#
_symmetry.space_group_name_H-M   'P 1'
#
loop_
_entity.id
_entity.type
_entity.pdbx_description
1 polymer ?
#
loop_
_entity_poly.entity_id
_entity_poly.type
_entity_poly.pdbx_seq_one_letter_code
_entity_poly.pdbx_strand_id
1 'polypeptide(L)'
;MMHKYLIIAGREKLRAYTGCETRRELQQPVPGLINMFPWGARWMYERLGELRPGRPMPFNPRTNYNLYGFIKYGSCLAISILSAWWLSGYHLLLTPLSLLVFYLCEIHFLFLFPLLIDNTPRPILTGIRSVYRIGIVKCLVTVIPIAIFMLAGLLRRKNNFRNWYIGCFAVLIWYNNEVTTRI
;
A
#
# COMPACT_ATOMS: atom_id res chain seq x y z
N MET A 1 -5.83 13.14 -12.04
CA MET A 1 -5.75 12.18 -13.17
C MET A 1 -4.71 11.07 -12.99
N MET A 2 -3.68 11.24 -12.15
CA MET A 2 -2.59 10.27 -11.91
C MET A 2 -3.11 8.89 -11.42
N HIS A 3 -4.08 8.85 -10.50
CA HIS A 3 -4.65 7.60 -9.99
C HIS A 3 -5.27 6.72 -11.10
N LYS A 4 -5.94 7.31 -12.10
CA LYS A 4 -6.50 6.54 -13.23
C LYS A 4 -5.39 5.86 -14.04
N TYR A 5 -4.32 6.61 -14.35
CA TYR A 5 -3.15 6.06 -15.02
C TYR A 5 -2.54 4.90 -14.22
N LEU A 6 -2.32 5.10 -12.94
CA LEU A 6 -1.73 4.08 -12.07
C LEU A 6 -2.59 2.80 -11.97
N ILE A 7 -3.92 2.95 -11.87
CA ILE A 7 -4.85 1.81 -11.86
C ILE A 7 -4.83 1.07 -13.20
N ILE A 8 -4.79 1.80 -14.33
CA ILE A 8 -4.72 1.20 -15.67
C ILE A 8 -3.39 0.45 -15.82
N ALA A 9 -2.27 1.09 -15.50
CA ALA A 9 -0.94 0.48 -15.58
C ALA A 9 -0.83 -0.77 -14.66
N GLY A 10 -1.37 -0.69 -13.44
CA GLY A 10 -1.46 -1.84 -12.53
C GLY A 10 -2.31 -2.98 -13.09
N ARG A 11 -3.41 -2.65 -13.77
CA ARG A 11 -4.28 -3.63 -14.43
C ARG A 11 -3.59 -4.30 -15.62
N GLU A 12 -2.87 -3.55 -16.43
CA GLU A 12 -2.12 -4.09 -17.58
C GLU A 12 -1.00 -5.00 -17.10
N LYS A 13 -0.25 -4.59 -16.10
CA LYS A 13 0.79 -5.43 -15.49
C LYS A 13 0.19 -6.72 -14.93
N LEU A 14 -0.90 -6.65 -14.16
CA LEU A 14 -1.55 -7.84 -13.64
C LEU A 14 -2.09 -8.73 -14.77
N ARG A 15 -2.58 -8.19 -15.88
CA ARG A 15 -3.03 -8.97 -17.05
C ARG A 15 -1.88 -9.68 -17.76
N ALA A 16 -0.73 -9.05 -17.91
CA ALA A 16 0.46 -9.67 -18.48
C ALA A 16 0.91 -10.91 -17.69
N TYR A 17 0.60 -10.95 -16.39
CA TYR A 17 0.86 -12.08 -15.50
C TYR A 17 -0.23 -13.16 -15.47
N THR A 18 -1.43 -12.90 -16.02
CA THR A 18 -2.59 -13.81 -15.90
C THR A 18 -2.43 -15.13 -16.71
N GLY A 19 -1.27 -15.43 -17.24
CA GLY A 19 -1.02 -16.73 -17.90
C GLY A 19 -1.06 -17.80 -16.86
N CYS A 20 -0.44 -18.35 -16.09
CA CYS A 20 -0.58 -19.56 -15.27
C CYS A 20 -0.35 -19.33 -13.76
N GLU A 21 0.53 -18.42 -13.39
CA GLU A 21 0.97 -18.24 -11.99
C GLU A 21 -0.02 -17.44 -11.13
N THR A 22 -0.62 -16.40 -11.68
CA THR A 22 -1.56 -15.54 -10.94
C THR A 22 -2.82 -16.31 -10.50
N ARG A 23 -3.21 -17.34 -11.22
CA ARG A 23 -4.33 -18.20 -10.83
C ARG A 23 -3.99 -19.01 -9.59
N ARG A 24 -2.74 -19.45 -9.44
CA ARG A 24 -2.25 -20.14 -8.24
C ARG A 24 -2.11 -19.18 -7.05
N GLU A 25 -1.60 -17.98 -7.26
CA GLU A 25 -1.46 -16.96 -6.20
C GLU A 25 -2.82 -16.50 -5.65
N LEU A 26 -3.81 -16.29 -6.53
CA LEU A 26 -5.19 -15.93 -6.12
C LEU A 26 -5.91 -17.08 -5.39
N GLN A 27 -5.45 -18.33 -5.53
CA GLN A 27 -5.99 -19.51 -4.87
C GLN A 27 -5.20 -19.91 -3.61
N GLN A 28 -4.04 -19.28 -3.34
CA GLN A 28 -3.32 -19.56 -2.11
C GLN A 28 -4.16 -19.12 -0.90
N PRO A 29 -4.24 -19.95 0.13
CA PRO A 29 -4.94 -19.57 1.36
C PRO A 29 -4.28 -18.30 1.92
N VAL A 30 -5.12 -17.32 2.25
CA VAL A 30 -4.65 -16.09 2.89
C VAL A 30 -3.91 -16.50 4.17
N PRO A 31 -2.62 -16.13 4.30
CA PRO A 31 -1.87 -16.48 5.49
C PRO A 31 -2.55 -15.88 6.73
N GLY A 32 -2.50 -16.59 7.84
CA GLY A 32 -3.02 -16.08 9.11
C GLY A 32 -2.42 -14.71 9.44
N LEU A 33 -3.10 -13.93 10.28
CA LEU A 33 -2.76 -12.54 10.64
C LEU A 33 -1.27 -12.31 10.95
N ILE A 34 -0.61 -13.32 11.55
CA ILE A 34 0.80 -13.27 11.95
C ILE A 34 1.74 -13.26 10.73
N ASN A 35 1.36 -13.89 9.61
CA ASN A 35 2.20 -14.02 8.42
C ASN A 35 1.79 -13.09 7.26
N MET A 36 0.78 -12.27 7.48
CA MET A 36 0.21 -11.40 6.43
C MET A 36 1.23 -10.37 5.91
N PHE A 37 1.97 -9.72 6.80
CA PHE A 37 2.93 -8.69 6.40
C PHE A 37 4.18 -9.25 5.71
N PRO A 38 4.84 -10.33 6.21
CA PRO A 38 5.94 -10.97 5.51
C PRO A 38 5.54 -11.51 4.13
N TRP A 39 4.34 -12.10 4.03
CA TRP A 39 3.81 -12.59 2.77
C TRP A 39 3.57 -11.45 1.77
N GLY A 40 2.92 -10.36 2.20
CA GLY A 40 2.72 -9.17 1.40
C GLY A 40 4.02 -8.50 0.96
N ALA A 41 5.02 -8.45 1.85
CA ALA A 41 6.34 -7.92 1.53
C ALA A 41 7.05 -8.78 0.48
N ARG A 42 6.99 -10.12 0.59
CA ARG A 42 7.55 -11.03 -0.41
C ARG A 42 6.89 -10.85 -1.77
N TRP A 43 5.56 -10.76 -1.80
CA TRP A 43 4.82 -10.48 -3.02
C TRP A 43 5.25 -9.13 -3.65
N MET A 44 5.36 -8.06 -2.84
CA MET A 44 5.83 -6.76 -3.32
C MET A 44 7.26 -6.82 -3.84
N TYR A 45 8.14 -7.59 -3.19
CA TYR A 45 9.52 -7.79 -3.63
C TYR A 45 9.59 -8.41 -5.03
N GLU A 46 8.84 -9.50 -5.25
CA GLU A 46 8.77 -10.17 -6.55
C GLU A 46 8.29 -9.19 -7.63
N ARG A 47 7.24 -8.42 -7.34
CA ARG A 47 6.69 -7.44 -8.28
C ARG A 47 7.61 -6.22 -8.52
N LEU A 48 8.38 -5.80 -7.53
CA LEU A 48 9.40 -4.77 -7.73
C LEU A 48 10.54 -5.27 -8.60
N GLY A 49 10.98 -6.52 -8.44
CA GLY A 49 11.98 -7.14 -9.32
C GLY A 49 11.56 -7.11 -10.79
N GLU A 50 10.28 -7.34 -11.07
CA GLU A 50 9.72 -7.28 -12.42
C GLU A 50 9.65 -5.85 -12.99
N LEU A 51 9.41 -4.87 -12.14
CA LEU A 51 9.41 -3.47 -12.55
C LEU A 51 10.83 -2.94 -12.82
N ARG A 52 11.85 -3.64 -12.31
CA ARG A 52 13.27 -3.23 -12.39
C ARG A 52 14.14 -4.35 -12.96
N PRO A 53 13.94 -4.76 -14.22
CA PRO A 53 14.76 -5.79 -14.83
C PRO A 53 16.24 -5.37 -14.80
N GLY A 54 17.13 -6.28 -14.40
CA GLY A 54 18.57 -6.04 -14.32
C GLY A 54 19.08 -5.40 -13.02
N ARG A 55 18.23 -5.14 -12.04
CA ARG A 55 18.64 -4.75 -10.67
C ARG A 55 18.31 -5.87 -9.68
N PRO A 56 19.23 -6.82 -9.43
CA PRO A 56 19.02 -7.82 -8.41
C PRO A 56 18.98 -7.14 -7.04
N MET A 57 17.84 -7.23 -6.37
CA MET A 57 17.71 -6.74 -5.01
C MET A 57 17.66 -7.95 -4.08
N PRO A 58 18.56 -8.09 -3.11
CA PRO A 58 18.48 -9.19 -2.15
C PRO A 58 17.30 -8.95 -1.21
N PHE A 59 16.34 -9.87 -1.22
CA PHE A 59 15.30 -9.88 -0.19
C PHE A 59 15.92 -10.15 1.17
N ASN A 60 15.72 -9.26 2.12
CA ASN A 60 16.23 -9.42 3.47
C ASN A 60 15.18 -10.13 4.37
N PRO A 61 15.31 -11.44 4.63
CA PRO A 61 14.36 -12.17 5.46
C PRO A 61 14.46 -11.81 6.94
N ARG A 62 15.54 -11.14 7.36
CA ARG A 62 15.74 -10.71 8.75
C ARG A 62 14.96 -9.46 9.11
N THR A 63 14.43 -8.75 8.11
CA THR A 63 13.60 -7.57 8.35
C THR A 63 12.28 -7.99 8.99
N ASN A 64 11.98 -7.43 10.16
CA ASN A 64 10.74 -7.73 10.87
C ASN A 64 9.55 -6.96 10.25
N TYR A 65 9.02 -7.47 9.14
CA TYR A 65 7.89 -6.85 8.43
C TYR A 65 6.63 -6.76 9.30
N ASN A 66 6.45 -7.68 10.25
CA ASN A 66 5.32 -7.64 11.18
C ASN A 66 5.39 -6.41 12.08
N LEU A 67 6.57 -6.12 12.66
CA LEU A 67 6.76 -4.94 13.50
C LEU A 67 6.40 -3.66 12.75
N TYR A 68 6.90 -3.49 11.54
CA TYR A 68 6.61 -2.31 10.72
C TYR A 68 5.15 -2.25 10.29
N GLY A 69 4.53 -3.39 10.00
CA GLY A 69 3.10 -3.48 9.70
C GLY A 69 2.24 -3.06 10.89
N PHE A 70 2.55 -3.57 12.08
CA PHE A 70 1.86 -3.18 13.32
C PHE A 70 2.07 -1.71 13.67
N ILE A 71 3.28 -1.16 13.50
CA ILE A 71 3.54 0.28 13.69
C ILE A 71 2.67 1.08 12.72
N LYS A 72 2.67 0.74 11.42
CA LYS A 72 1.88 1.44 10.40
C LYS A 72 0.39 1.42 10.73
N TYR A 73 -0.21 0.23 10.77
CA TYR A 73 -1.67 0.12 10.90
C TYR A 73 -2.14 0.37 12.33
N GLY A 74 -1.34 0.01 13.33
CA GLY A 74 -1.65 0.28 14.73
C GLY A 74 -1.70 1.79 15.03
N SER A 75 -0.71 2.55 14.56
CA SER A 75 -0.73 4.02 14.74
C SER A 75 -1.88 4.68 13.97
N CYS A 76 -2.11 4.30 12.71
CA CYS A 76 -3.21 4.85 11.91
C CYS A 76 -4.57 4.56 12.56
N LEU A 77 -4.77 3.33 13.03
CA LEU A 77 -6.02 2.91 13.67
C LEU A 77 -6.21 3.62 15.02
N ALA A 78 -5.16 3.68 15.85
CA ALA A 78 -5.24 4.36 17.16
C ALA A 78 -5.60 5.84 17.00
N ILE A 79 -4.93 6.56 16.09
CA ILE A 79 -5.22 7.97 15.82
C ILE A 79 -6.63 8.14 15.26
N SER A 80 -7.08 7.24 14.38
CA SER A 80 -8.43 7.28 13.81
C SER A 80 -9.51 7.04 14.87
N ILE A 81 -9.31 6.06 15.77
CA ILE A 81 -10.24 5.77 16.87
C ILE A 81 -10.31 6.95 17.83
N LEU A 82 -9.17 7.51 18.24
CA LEU A 82 -9.13 8.70 19.10
C LEU A 82 -9.84 9.89 18.46
N SER A 83 -9.63 10.09 17.16
CA SER A 83 -10.32 11.15 16.40
C SER A 83 -11.82 10.90 16.32
N ALA A 84 -12.25 9.67 16.10
CA ALA A 84 -13.66 9.30 16.06
C ALA A 84 -14.33 9.54 17.42
N TRP A 85 -13.67 9.10 18.49
CA TRP A 85 -14.16 9.33 19.85
C TRP A 85 -14.29 10.82 20.18
N TRP A 86 -13.26 11.61 19.85
CA TRP A 86 -13.29 13.06 20.08
C TRP A 86 -14.37 13.75 19.25
N LEU A 87 -14.51 13.44 17.96
CA LEU A 87 -15.52 14.01 17.06
C LEU A 87 -16.95 13.63 17.48
N SER A 88 -17.16 12.41 17.98
CA SER A 88 -18.47 11.97 18.47
C SER A 88 -18.95 12.77 19.68
N GLY A 89 -18.03 13.32 20.48
CA GLY A 89 -18.35 14.21 21.61
C GLY A 89 -18.95 15.55 21.16
N TYR A 90 -18.69 16.00 19.93
CA TYR A 90 -19.32 17.20 19.37
C TYR A 90 -20.63 16.87 18.63
N HIS A 91 -20.55 15.94 17.70
CA HIS A 91 -21.71 15.51 16.93
C HIS A 91 -21.45 14.17 16.22
N LEU A 92 -22.37 13.22 16.33
CA LEU A 92 -22.21 11.88 15.76
C LEU A 92 -21.96 11.89 14.24
N LEU A 93 -22.55 12.84 13.51
CA LEU A 93 -22.35 13.00 12.06
C LEU A 93 -20.91 13.40 11.67
N LEU A 94 -20.08 13.84 12.60
CA LEU A 94 -18.69 14.18 12.35
C LEU A 94 -17.77 12.94 12.42
N THR A 95 -18.23 11.86 13.01
CA THR A 95 -17.43 10.62 13.17
C THR A 95 -16.84 10.09 11.86
N PRO A 96 -17.52 10.13 10.69
CA PRO A 96 -16.92 9.69 9.43
C PRO A 96 -15.68 10.47 9.00
N LEU A 97 -15.45 11.70 9.52
CA LEU A 97 -14.21 12.46 9.25
C LEU A 97 -12.96 11.76 9.80
N SER A 98 -13.11 10.86 10.77
CA SER A 98 -12.00 10.04 11.27
C SER A 98 -11.38 9.16 10.18
N LEU A 99 -12.13 8.81 9.14
CA LEU A 99 -11.59 8.11 7.96
C LEU A 99 -10.60 8.99 7.19
N LEU A 100 -10.86 10.30 7.10
CA LEU A 100 -9.90 11.22 6.49
C LEU A 100 -8.63 11.31 7.33
N VAL A 101 -8.76 11.33 8.66
CA VAL A 101 -7.62 11.30 9.58
C VAL A 101 -6.82 10.01 9.43
N PHE A 102 -7.50 8.86 9.27
CA PHE A 102 -6.84 7.59 8.96
C PHE A 102 -5.98 7.69 7.70
N TYR A 103 -6.53 8.18 6.58
CA TYR A 103 -5.78 8.32 5.33
C TYR A 103 -4.66 9.37 5.42
N LEU A 104 -4.87 10.46 6.16
CA LEU A 104 -3.82 11.44 6.45
C LEU A 104 -2.65 10.81 7.19
N CYS A 105 -2.91 9.90 8.12
CA CYS A 105 -1.86 9.14 8.80
C CYS A 105 -1.22 8.11 7.85
N GLU A 106 -2.04 7.35 7.11
CA GLU A 106 -1.59 6.26 6.25
C GLU A 106 -0.63 6.72 5.14
N ILE A 107 -0.85 7.91 4.54
CA ILE A 107 0.03 8.40 3.48
C ILE A 107 1.48 8.58 3.94
N HIS A 108 1.73 8.86 5.22
CA HIS A 108 3.09 8.99 5.75
C HIS A 108 3.83 7.65 5.75
N PHE A 109 3.10 6.54 5.77
CA PHE A 109 3.62 5.18 5.68
C PHE A 109 3.40 4.53 4.31
N LEU A 110 2.97 5.30 3.29
CA LEU A 110 2.60 4.77 1.98
C LEU A 110 3.70 3.92 1.35
N PHE A 111 4.93 4.43 1.39
CA PHE A 111 6.10 3.80 0.77
C PHE A 111 6.93 2.98 1.75
N LEU A 112 6.44 2.72 2.96
CA LEU A 112 7.21 2.04 4.00
C LEU A 112 7.68 0.65 3.58
N PHE A 113 6.77 -0.20 3.07
CA PHE A 113 7.12 -1.56 2.66
C PHE A 113 8.09 -1.60 1.46
N PRO A 114 7.87 -0.85 0.36
CA PRO A 114 8.85 -0.75 -0.72
C PRO A 114 10.23 -0.27 -0.24
N LEU A 115 10.30 0.71 0.66
CA LEU A 115 11.56 1.20 1.22
C LEU A 115 12.26 0.16 2.11
N LEU A 116 11.50 -0.65 2.85
CA LEU A 116 12.04 -1.78 3.61
C LEU A 116 12.61 -2.86 2.69
N ILE A 117 11.96 -3.14 1.57
CA ILE A 117 12.41 -4.07 0.55
C ILE A 117 13.71 -3.58 -0.09
N ASP A 118 13.82 -2.27 -0.35
CA ASP A 118 15.01 -1.63 -0.88
C ASP A 118 16.14 -1.49 0.17
N ASN A 119 15.95 -2.04 1.39
CA ASN A 119 16.89 -1.93 2.50
C ASN A 119 17.33 -0.48 2.80
N THR A 120 16.44 0.47 2.59
CA THR A 120 16.72 1.89 2.79
C THR A 120 16.96 2.17 4.28
N PRO A 121 18.04 2.90 4.64
CA PRO A 121 18.25 3.29 6.03
C PRO A 121 17.14 4.23 6.49
N ARG A 122 16.65 4.02 7.72
CA ARG A 122 15.56 4.81 8.34
C ARG A 122 14.29 4.88 7.47
N PRO A 123 13.68 3.74 7.10
CA PRO A 123 12.61 3.68 6.10
C PRO A 123 11.39 4.54 6.42
N ILE A 124 11.04 4.70 7.70
CA ILE A 124 9.94 5.58 8.14
C ILE A 124 10.23 7.03 7.80
N LEU A 125 11.40 7.55 8.19
CA LEU A 125 11.77 8.94 7.92
C LEU A 125 11.90 9.21 6.43
N THR A 126 12.49 8.28 5.69
CA THR A 126 12.62 8.38 4.23
C THR A 126 11.25 8.36 3.56
N GLY A 127 10.33 7.52 4.03
CA GLY A 127 8.95 7.49 3.56
C GLY A 127 8.24 8.82 3.77
N ILE A 128 8.29 9.36 4.99
CA ILE A 128 7.70 10.65 5.32
C ILE A 128 8.29 11.76 4.43
N ARG A 129 9.62 11.84 4.33
CA ARG A 129 10.29 12.85 3.47
C ARG A 129 9.87 12.72 2.01
N SER A 130 9.71 11.51 1.51
CA SER A 130 9.24 11.26 0.12
C SER A 130 7.83 11.78 -0.09
N VAL A 131 6.92 11.54 0.86
CA VAL A 131 5.54 12.04 0.79
C VAL A 131 5.50 13.57 0.80
N TYR A 132 6.28 14.23 1.68
CA TYR A 132 6.36 15.70 1.69
C TYR A 132 6.96 16.24 0.39
N ARG A 133 7.97 15.58 -0.19
CA ARG A 133 8.57 15.96 -1.47
C ARG A 133 7.61 15.83 -2.65
N ILE A 134 6.78 14.80 -2.66
CA ILE A 134 5.74 14.56 -3.68
C ILE A 134 4.59 15.56 -3.49
N GLY A 135 4.31 15.95 -2.26
CA GLY A 135 3.21 16.79 -1.84
C GLY A 135 2.05 15.99 -1.22
N ILE A 136 1.68 16.33 0.01
CA ILE A 136 0.65 15.63 0.79
C ILE A 136 -0.69 15.59 0.03
N VAL A 137 -1.12 16.72 -0.53
CA VAL A 137 -2.38 16.81 -1.30
C VAL A 137 -2.35 15.88 -2.51
N LYS A 138 -1.23 15.86 -3.26
CA LYS A 138 -1.05 14.96 -4.40
C LYS A 138 -1.14 13.50 -3.95
N CYS A 139 -0.54 13.17 -2.81
CA CYS A 139 -0.61 11.83 -2.24
C CYS A 139 -2.05 11.45 -1.88
N LEU A 140 -2.79 12.29 -1.16
CA LEU A 140 -4.18 12.04 -0.78
C LEU A 140 -5.09 11.85 -1.99
N VAL A 141 -5.06 12.79 -2.94
CA VAL A 141 -5.88 12.74 -4.15
C VAL A 141 -5.56 11.52 -5.01
N THR A 142 -4.38 10.93 -4.86
CA THR A 142 -4.01 9.72 -5.58
C THR A 142 -4.37 8.45 -4.80
N VAL A 143 -4.09 8.40 -3.49
CA VAL A 143 -4.30 7.21 -2.65
C VAL A 143 -5.77 6.94 -2.40
N ILE A 144 -6.57 7.97 -2.08
CA ILE A 144 -7.99 7.77 -1.73
C ILE A 144 -8.77 7.06 -2.86
N PRO A 145 -8.68 7.48 -4.14
CA PRO A 145 -9.35 6.75 -5.22
C PRO A 145 -8.83 5.32 -5.43
N ILE A 146 -7.52 5.08 -5.23
CA ILE A 146 -6.94 3.74 -5.30
C ILE A 146 -7.53 2.88 -4.16
N ALA A 147 -7.59 3.40 -2.94
CA ALA A 147 -8.14 2.70 -1.79
C ALA A 147 -9.64 2.39 -1.99
N ILE A 148 -10.43 3.35 -2.46
CA ILE A 148 -11.85 3.12 -2.79
C ILE A 148 -11.99 2.04 -3.86
N PHE A 149 -11.14 2.03 -4.90
CA PHE A 149 -11.13 1.00 -5.92
C PHE A 149 -10.79 -0.39 -5.34
N MET A 150 -9.83 -0.47 -4.42
CA MET A 150 -9.46 -1.71 -3.72
C MET A 150 -10.63 -2.22 -2.87
N LEU A 151 -11.23 -1.36 -2.06
CA LEU A 151 -12.36 -1.70 -1.19
C LEU A 151 -13.60 -2.10 -1.99
N ALA A 152 -13.91 -1.39 -3.08
CA ALA A 152 -15.01 -1.76 -3.98
C ALA A 152 -14.83 -3.16 -4.58
N GLY A 153 -13.57 -3.61 -4.74
CA GLY A 153 -13.27 -4.98 -5.15
C GLY A 153 -13.64 -6.00 -4.09
N LEU A 154 -13.37 -5.73 -2.83
CA LEU A 154 -13.68 -6.64 -1.71
C LEU A 154 -15.19 -6.83 -1.51
N LEU A 155 -15.99 -5.82 -1.84
CA LEU A 155 -17.46 -5.87 -1.76
C LEU A 155 -18.09 -6.70 -2.89
N ARG A 156 -17.36 -6.95 -3.98
CA ARG A 156 -17.83 -7.76 -5.11
C ARG A 156 -17.50 -9.24 -4.90
N ARG A 157 -18.51 -10.11 -4.78
CA ARG A 157 -18.35 -11.56 -4.56
C ARG A 157 -17.51 -12.30 -5.60
N LYS A 158 -17.41 -11.81 -6.85
CA LYS A 158 -16.55 -12.37 -7.90
C LYS A 158 -15.25 -11.59 -8.00
N ASN A 159 -14.09 -12.23 -7.83
CA ASN A 159 -12.74 -11.64 -7.92
C ASN A 159 -12.38 -10.61 -6.83
N ASN A 160 -12.74 -10.88 -5.56
CA ASN A 160 -12.56 -9.99 -4.42
C ASN A 160 -11.14 -9.41 -4.30
N PHE A 161 -10.09 -10.22 -4.49
CA PHE A 161 -8.71 -9.78 -4.32
C PHE A 161 -8.09 -9.15 -5.57
N ARG A 162 -8.68 -9.28 -6.74
CA ARG A 162 -8.10 -8.74 -7.99
C ARG A 162 -7.90 -7.23 -7.94
N ASN A 163 -8.89 -6.47 -7.46
CA ASN A 163 -8.78 -5.02 -7.35
C ASN A 163 -7.74 -4.63 -6.30
N TRP A 164 -7.62 -5.44 -5.23
CA TRP A 164 -6.59 -5.26 -4.21
C TRP A 164 -5.20 -5.36 -4.83
N TYR A 165 -4.90 -6.42 -5.56
CA TYR A 165 -3.61 -6.59 -6.24
C TYR A 165 -3.33 -5.47 -7.25
N ILE A 166 -4.33 -5.04 -8.03
CA ILE A 166 -4.18 -3.90 -8.95
C ILE A 166 -3.80 -2.63 -8.19
N GLY A 167 -4.44 -2.36 -7.06
CA GLY A 167 -4.12 -1.21 -6.21
C GLY A 167 -2.72 -1.28 -5.62
N CYS A 168 -2.30 -2.45 -5.12
CA CYS A 168 -0.93 -2.66 -4.66
C CYS A 168 0.08 -2.43 -5.78
N PHE A 169 -0.16 -2.94 -6.99
CA PHE A 169 0.68 -2.67 -8.15
C PHE A 169 0.75 -1.19 -8.50
N ALA A 170 -0.38 -0.49 -8.47
CA ALA A 170 -0.43 0.95 -8.73
C ALA A 170 0.48 1.72 -7.76
N VAL A 171 0.49 1.35 -6.48
CA VAL A 171 1.39 1.94 -5.48
C VAL A 171 2.85 1.61 -5.76
N LEU A 172 3.17 0.37 -6.18
CA LEU A 172 4.54 -0.04 -6.53
C LEU A 172 5.05 0.70 -7.77
N ILE A 173 4.24 0.85 -8.81
CA ILE A 173 4.57 1.64 -10.01
C ILE A 173 4.84 3.09 -9.61
N TRP A 174 3.99 3.65 -8.76
CA TRP A 174 4.16 5.01 -8.28
C TRP A 174 5.45 5.18 -7.47
N TYR A 175 5.72 4.27 -6.55
CA TYR A 175 6.98 4.23 -5.81
C TYR A 175 8.19 4.19 -6.74
N ASN A 176 8.17 3.30 -7.72
CA ASN A 176 9.27 3.16 -8.67
C ASN A 176 9.52 4.44 -9.47
N ASN A 177 8.47 5.13 -9.90
CA ASN A 177 8.57 6.31 -10.74
C ASN A 177 8.93 7.59 -9.97
N GLU A 178 8.41 7.79 -8.76
CA GLU A 178 8.55 9.06 -8.05
C GLU A 178 9.57 9.01 -6.91
N VAL A 179 9.81 7.86 -6.33
CA VAL A 179 10.68 7.72 -5.15
C VAL A 179 12.05 7.19 -5.56
N THR A 180 12.11 6.07 -6.29
CA THR A 180 13.38 5.42 -6.64
C THR A 180 14.24 6.26 -7.57
N THR A 181 13.64 7.03 -8.48
CA THR A 181 14.37 7.91 -9.41
C THR A 181 15.00 9.11 -8.73
N ARG A 182 14.68 9.36 -7.46
CA ARG A 182 15.07 10.55 -6.71
C ARG A 182 15.84 10.26 -5.41
N ILE A 183 16.08 8.98 -5.09
CA ILE A 183 16.97 8.49 -4.04
C ILE A 183 18.32 8.14 -4.65
#